data_d61985f3ab9da6595cca13d2c6ac365a
#
_entry.id   d61985f3ab9da6595cca13d2c6ac365a
#
_cell.length_a   1.000
_cell.length_b   1.000
_cell.length_c   1.000
_cell.angle_alpha   90.00
_cell.angle_beta   90.00
_cell.angle_gamma   90.00
#
_symmetry.space_group_name_H-M   'P 1'
#
loop_
_entity.id
_entity.type
_entity.pdbx_description
1 polymer ?
#
loop_
_entity_poly.entity_id
_entity_poly.type
_entity_poly.pdbx_seq_one_letter_code
_entity_poly.pdbx_strand_id
1 'polypeptide(L)'
;KVRYFLAEKTVPLGAARNLAIAKAEGSLLAFLDCDDEWLSTKLEKQVMLFNANPRLGLVSTDTEMFSGKGTLSRMFESTHPARGMVFRELMTRQWISMSSAMIRKSALDSLGEWFDESLNVCEEADVFYRIAKTWELDHVDEPLTRWRVHGVNTTFRKFGQFADETLRILDKHRKLYPGYDRDYPDLVGILTRRAAFQKAVTLWREGNGAEARRLVAPYVSSPKLRLFWLXXXXXXXXXXXAFAAVFQAPRFSAQIRNA
;
A
#
# COMPACT_ATOMS: atom_id res chain seq x y z
N LYS A 1 10.80 6.81 26.92
CA LYS A 1 10.41 8.24 26.95
C LYS A 1 9.81 8.63 25.59
N VAL A 2 8.75 9.43 25.61
CA VAL A 2 8.17 10.01 24.40
C VAL A 2 8.83 11.37 24.14
N ARG A 3 9.22 11.61 22.87
CA ARG A 3 9.67 12.94 22.43
C ARG A 3 8.63 13.45 21.43
N TYR A 4 8.10 14.64 21.70
CA TYR A 4 7.08 15.26 20.86
C TYR A 4 7.72 16.35 19.99
N PHE A 5 7.43 16.31 18.71
CA PHE A 5 7.91 17.33 17.76
C PHE A 5 6.73 17.91 16.99
N LEU A 6 6.52 19.20 17.11
CA LEU A 6 5.45 19.91 16.43
C LEU A 6 6.00 20.53 15.14
N ALA A 7 5.39 20.23 14.00
CA ALA A 7 5.71 20.93 12.76
C ALA A 7 5.08 22.33 12.78
N GLU A 8 5.74 23.29 12.18
CA GLU A 8 5.26 24.69 12.14
C GLU A 8 3.93 24.82 11.40
N LYS A 9 3.65 23.91 10.49
CA LYS A 9 2.38 23.88 9.72
C LYS A 9 2.06 22.44 9.37
N THR A 10 0.82 22.19 8.98
CA THR A 10 0.42 20.87 8.47
C THR A 10 1.22 20.53 7.21
N VAL A 11 1.80 19.35 7.19
CA VAL A 11 2.62 18.87 6.07
C VAL A 11 2.05 17.54 5.54
N PRO A 12 2.37 17.16 4.30
CA PRO A 12 2.04 15.83 3.79
C PRO A 12 2.59 14.71 4.69
N LEU A 13 1.97 13.55 4.65
CA LEU A 13 2.33 12.44 5.53
C LEU A 13 3.78 11.98 5.32
N GLY A 14 4.23 11.92 4.05
CA GLY A 14 5.63 11.62 3.74
C GLY A 14 6.60 12.60 4.40
N ALA A 15 6.29 13.91 4.32
CA ALA A 15 7.11 14.95 4.97
C ALA A 15 7.14 14.79 6.48
N ALA A 16 5.99 14.49 7.10
CA ALA A 16 5.92 14.26 8.55
C ALA A 16 6.80 13.07 8.95
N ARG A 17 6.76 11.99 8.17
CA ARG A 17 7.62 10.81 8.42
C ARG A 17 9.10 11.17 8.24
N ASN A 18 9.45 11.96 7.22
CA ASN A 18 10.84 12.41 7.01
C ASN A 18 11.35 13.24 8.20
N LEU A 19 10.53 14.15 8.74
CA LEU A 19 10.86 14.91 9.94
C LEU A 19 11.12 13.98 11.14
N ALA A 20 10.31 12.95 11.30
CA ALA A 20 10.46 11.98 12.39
C ALA A 20 11.74 11.14 12.21
N ILE A 21 12.02 10.68 10.99
CA ILE A 21 13.23 9.91 10.67
C ILE A 21 14.48 10.73 10.96
N ALA A 22 14.48 12.03 10.62
CA ALA A 22 15.61 12.93 10.88
C ALA A 22 15.91 13.08 12.38
N LYS A 23 14.90 12.87 13.24
CA LYS A 23 15.05 12.94 14.71
C LYS A 23 15.29 11.58 15.35
N ALA A 24 15.15 10.51 14.59
CA ALA A 24 15.29 9.14 15.12
C ALA A 24 16.76 8.76 15.24
N GLU A 25 17.12 8.17 16.37
CA GLU A 25 18.51 7.78 16.70
C GLU A 25 18.74 6.26 16.54
N GLY A 26 17.65 5.49 16.42
CA GLY A 26 17.72 4.03 16.34
C GLY A 26 18.19 3.53 14.97
N SER A 27 18.84 2.39 14.97
CA SER A 27 19.23 1.70 13.73
C SER A 27 18.05 0.97 13.05
N LEU A 28 16.97 0.76 13.79
CA LEU A 28 15.71 0.21 13.28
C LEU A 28 14.60 1.23 13.55
N LEU A 29 13.78 1.49 12.54
CA LEU A 29 12.70 2.48 12.60
C LEU A 29 11.37 1.75 12.45
N ALA A 30 10.51 1.83 13.44
CA ALA A 30 9.17 1.26 13.41
C ALA A 30 8.15 2.40 13.36
N PHE A 31 7.12 2.25 12.54
CA PHE A 31 6.13 3.29 12.27
C PHE A 31 4.77 2.88 12.83
N LEU A 32 4.08 3.82 13.45
CA LEU A 32 2.74 3.59 13.99
C LEU A 32 1.87 4.80 13.66
N ASP A 33 0.85 4.60 12.85
CA ASP A 33 -0.14 5.65 12.58
C ASP A 33 -1.01 5.84 13.83
N CYS A 34 -1.43 7.06 14.09
CA CYS A 34 -2.02 7.47 15.38
C CYS A 34 -3.36 6.81 15.70
N ASP A 35 -4.00 6.20 14.71
CA ASP A 35 -5.27 5.50 14.85
C ASP A 35 -5.13 3.96 14.93
N ASP A 36 -3.90 3.44 14.82
CA ASP A 36 -3.59 2.02 14.83
C ASP A 36 -3.08 1.53 16.19
N GLU A 37 -2.92 0.22 16.32
CA GLU A 37 -2.46 -0.41 17.56
C GLU A 37 -1.39 -1.47 17.28
N TRP A 38 -0.44 -1.62 18.21
CA TRP A 38 0.53 -2.73 18.19
C TRP A 38 0.26 -3.68 19.36
N LEU A 39 0.45 -4.96 19.12
CA LEU A 39 0.49 -5.96 20.20
C LEU A 39 1.90 -5.98 20.81
N SER A 40 1.97 -6.36 22.09
CA SER A 40 3.14 -6.18 22.94
C SER A 40 4.42 -6.85 22.43
N THR A 41 4.31 -7.97 21.71
CA THR A 41 5.48 -8.74 21.23
C THR A 41 5.94 -8.32 19.84
N LYS A 42 5.29 -7.33 19.20
CA LYS A 42 5.60 -6.95 17.82
C LYS A 42 7.06 -6.57 17.61
N LEU A 43 7.54 -5.60 18.38
CA LEU A 43 8.90 -5.08 18.19
C LEU A 43 9.95 -6.16 18.46
N GLU A 44 9.77 -6.93 19.53
CA GLU A 44 10.69 -8.02 19.89
C GLU A 44 10.86 -9.01 18.75
N LYS A 45 9.74 -9.50 18.18
CA LYS A 45 9.79 -10.51 17.12
C LYS A 45 10.41 -9.97 15.83
N GLN A 46 10.14 -8.71 15.49
CA GLN A 46 10.75 -8.09 14.32
C GLN A 46 12.26 -7.89 14.52
N VAL A 47 12.69 -7.45 15.71
CA VAL A 47 14.11 -7.27 16.03
C VAL A 47 14.87 -8.62 15.95
N MET A 48 14.22 -9.71 16.41
CA MET A 48 14.83 -11.05 16.30
C MET A 48 15.15 -11.40 14.83
N LEU A 49 14.24 -11.10 13.90
CA LEU A 49 14.49 -11.35 12.48
C LEU A 49 15.65 -10.50 11.95
N PHE A 50 15.70 -9.20 12.30
CA PHE A 50 16.81 -8.32 11.90
C PHE A 50 18.15 -8.78 12.45
N ASN A 51 18.18 -9.32 13.66
CA ASN A 51 19.40 -9.85 14.28
C ASN A 51 19.86 -11.13 13.58
N ALA A 52 18.92 -11.95 13.12
CA ALA A 52 19.22 -13.21 12.42
C ALA A 52 19.70 -13.00 10.98
N ASN A 53 19.31 -11.89 10.34
CA ASN A 53 19.67 -11.67 8.94
C ASN A 53 20.02 -10.20 8.69
N PRO A 54 21.32 -9.88 8.55
CA PRO A 54 21.77 -8.49 8.31
C PRO A 54 21.39 -7.95 6.92
N ARG A 55 20.95 -8.80 5.99
CA ARG A 55 20.50 -8.34 4.67
C ARG A 55 19.06 -7.83 4.66
N LEU A 56 18.33 -7.96 5.76
CA LEU A 56 16.95 -7.46 5.84
C LEU A 56 16.93 -5.94 5.89
N GLY A 57 16.22 -5.35 4.94
CA GLY A 57 15.93 -3.90 4.93
C GLY A 57 14.60 -3.56 5.57
N LEU A 58 13.64 -4.51 5.52
CA LEU A 58 12.31 -4.29 6.07
C LEU A 58 11.73 -5.60 6.59
N VAL A 59 11.08 -5.53 7.76
CA VAL A 59 10.32 -6.65 8.34
C VAL A 59 8.92 -6.12 8.67
N SER A 60 7.88 -6.81 8.17
CA SER A 60 6.49 -6.50 8.50
C SER A 60 5.89 -7.54 9.44
N THR A 61 4.66 -7.31 9.87
CA THR A 61 3.84 -8.32 10.56
C THR A 61 2.53 -8.45 9.81
N ASP A 62 1.79 -9.53 10.06
CA ASP A 62 0.41 -9.56 9.60
C ASP A 62 -0.37 -8.40 10.27
N THR A 63 -1.40 -7.93 9.59
CA THR A 63 -2.22 -6.81 10.04
C THR A 63 -3.68 -7.27 10.17
N GLU A 64 -4.20 -7.18 11.38
CA GLU A 64 -5.64 -7.36 11.62
C GLU A 64 -6.34 -6.04 11.34
N MET A 65 -7.34 -6.07 10.47
CA MET A 65 -8.21 -4.92 10.22
C MET A 65 -9.41 -5.01 11.17
N PHE A 66 -9.68 -3.94 11.93
CA PHE A 66 -10.74 -3.96 12.93
C PHE A 66 -11.52 -2.64 12.94
N SER A 67 -12.71 -2.69 13.50
CA SER A 67 -13.59 -1.51 13.66
C SER A 67 -14.27 -1.57 15.03
N GLY A 68 -15.13 -0.62 15.33
CA GLY A 68 -15.95 -0.66 16.54
C GLY A 68 -16.84 -1.91 16.67
N LYS A 69 -17.00 -2.65 15.58
CA LYS A 69 -17.80 -3.88 15.53
C LYS A 69 -16.96 -5.17 15.62
N GLY A 70 -15.65 -5.05 15.83
CA GLY A 70 -14.74 -6.19 15.95
C GLY A 70 -13.79 -6.35 14.76
N THR A 71 -13.19 -7.54 14.66
CA THR A 71 -12.24 -7.90 13.60
C THR A 71 -12.96 -8.07 12.26
N LEU A 72 -12.42 -7.47 11.21
CA LEU A 72 -12.97 -7.54 9.85
C LEU A 72 -12.27 -8.60 9.01
N SER A 73 -10.93 -8.62 9.01
CA SER A 73 -10.11 -9.54 8.21
C SER A 73 -8.64 -9.39 8.59
N ARG A 74 -7.80 -10.28 8.04
CA ARG A 74 -6.34 -10.19 8.17
C ARG A 74 -5.71 -10.04 6.79
N MET A 75 -4.64 -9.27 6.71
CA MET A 75 -3.99 -8.96 5.43
C MET A 75 -3.37 -10.20 4.80
N PHE A 76 -2.69 -11.03 5.59
CA PHE A 76 -1.99 -12.21 5.07
C PHE A 76 -2.94 -13.32 4.61
N GLU A 77 -4.19 -13.33 5.07
CA GLU A 77 -5.20 -14.28 4.57
C GLU A 77 -5.43 -14.15 3.06
N SER A 78 -5.24 -12.96 2.52
CA SER A 78 -5.51 -12.70 1.11
C SER A 78 -4.25 -12.46 0.27
N THR A 79 -3.12 -12.14 0.90
CA THR A 79 -1.92 -11.70 0.16
C THR A 79 -0.83 -12.77 0.07
N HIS A 80 -0.69 -13.64 1.09
CA HIS A 80 0.33 -14.70 1.13
C HIS A 80 1.72 -14.12 0.84
N PRO A 81 2.29 -13.33 1.77
CA PRO A 81 3.54 -12.60 1.51
C PRO A 81 4.73 -13.52 1.26
N ALA A 82 5.66 -13.05 0.45
CA ALA A 82 6.92 -13.74 0.16
C ALA A 82 8.05 -13.17 1.04
N ARG A 83 9.18 -13.89 1.09
CA ARG A 83 10.38 -13.53 1.87
C ARG A 83 11.60 -13.44 0.95
N GLY A 84 12.60 -12.66 1.34
CA GLY A 84 13.85 -12.49 0.59
C GLY A 84 13.78 -11.33 -0.39
N MET A 85 14.29 -11.51 -1.60
CA MET A 85 14.29 -10.49 -2.66
C MET A 85 12.93 -10.49 -3.36
N VAL A 86 11.99 -9.75 -2.85
CA VAL A 86 10.56 -9.83 -3.19
C VAL A 86 10.03 -8.60 -3.96
N PHE A 87 10.92 -7.88 -4.64
CA PHE A 87 10.54 -6.66 -5.36
C PHE A 87 9.35 -6.90 -6.30
N ARG A 88 9.44 -7.95 -7.12
CA ARG A 88 8.42 -8.26 -8.13
C ARG A 88 7.08 -8.62 -7.50
N GLU A 89 7.13 -9.47 -6.48
CA GLU A 89 5.95 -9.94 -5.77
C GLU A 89 5.25 -8.78 -5.06
N LEU A 90 6.03 -7.94 -4.38
CA LEU A 90 5.49 -6.80 -3.64
C LEU A 90 4.83 -5.77 -4.56
N MET A 91 5.43 -5.47 -5.71
CA MET A 91 4.82 -4.56 -6.69
C MET A 91 3.53 -5.13 -7.27
N THR A 92 3.49 -6.46 -7.43
CA THR A 92 2.30 -7.13 -7.95
C THR A 92 1.17 -7.12 -6.91
N ARG A 93 1.50 -7.31 -5.63
CA ARG A 93 0.51 -7.37 -4.55
C ARG A 93 1.12 -6.82 -3.27
N GLN A 94 0.66 -5.65 -2.85
CA GLN A 94 1.11 -5.01 -1.61
C GLN A 94 0.50 -5.71 -0.39
N TRP A 95 1.36 -6.13 0.55
CA TRP A 95 0.93 -6.79 1.79
C TRP A 95 1.46 -6.11 3.06
N ILE A 96 2.08 -4.95 2.94
CA ILE A 96 2.70 -4.26 4.09
C ILE A 96 1.90 -3.00 4.39
N SER A 97 1.31 -2.91 5.57
CA SER A 97 0.75 -1.65 6.06
C SER A 97 1.86 -0.85 6.76
N MET A 98 1.76 0.47 6.73
CA MET A 98 2.79 1.33 7.36
C MET A 98 3.01 0.98 8.82
N SER A 99 1.92 0.81 9.58
CA SER A 99 2.01 0.48 11.02
C SER A 99 2.58 -0.92 11.29
N SER A 100 2.62 -1.81 10.28
CA SER A 100 3.25 -3.13 10.44
C SER A 100 4.76 -3.07 10.21
N ALA A 101 5.25 -2.07 9.48
CA ALA A 101 6.63 -2.02 9.01
C ALA A 101 7.62 -1.64 10.10
N MET A 102 8.76 -2.34 10.10
CA MET A 102 10.00 -1.93 10.76
C MET A 102 11.07 -1.93 9.69
N ILE A 103 11.85 -0.86 9.59
CA ILE A 103 12.80 -0.64 8.50
C ILE A 103 14.19 -0.40 9.10
N ARG A 104 15.21 -1.04 8.53
CA ARG A 104 16.61 -0.76 8.87
C ARG A 104 16.96 0.66 8.37
N LYS A 105 17.49 1.50 9.26
CA LYS A 105 17.80 2.89 8.90
C LYS A 105 18.76 2.97 7.72
N SER A 106 19.78 2.10 7.67
CA SER A 106 20.71 2.08 6.53
C SER A 106 20.05 1.70 5.21
N ALA A 107 18.95 0.92 5.25
CA ALA A 107 18.20 0.63 4.02
C ALA A 107 17.46 1.88 3.52
N LEU A 108 16.87 2.67 4.43
CA LEU A 108 16.29 3.96 4.05
C LEU A 108 17.37 4.92 3.53
N ASP A 109 18.48 5.03 4.24
CA ASP A 109 19.55 5.95 3.87
C ASP A 109 20.17 5.61 2.51
N SER A 110 20.14 4.32 2.12
CA SER A 110 20.67 3.89 0.82
C SER A 110 19.79 4.31 -0.37
N LEU A 111 18.56 4.79 -0.13
CA LEU A 111 17.65 5.17 -1.21
C LEU A 111 17.93 6.56 -1.80
N GLY A 112 18.74 7.38 -1.15
CA GLY A 112 19.00 8.76 -1.55
C GLY A 112 17.88 9.73 -1.15
N GLU A 113 16.65 9.27 -1.18
CA GLU A 113 15.46 10.01 -0.75
C GLU A 113 14.62 9.07 0.11
N TRP A 114 14.20 9.52 1.28
CA TRP A 114 13.34 8.69 2.14
C TRP A 114 11.92 8.63 1.56
N PHE A 115 10.92 9.25 2.21
CA PHE A 115 9.56 9.33 1.67
C PHE A 115 9.46 10.45 0.65
N ASP A 116 8.83 10.18 -0.49
CA ASP A 116 8.55 11.18 -1.52
C ASP A 116 7.40 12.08 -1.02
N GLU A 117 7.74 13.33 -0.68
CA GLU A 117 6.79 14.26 -0.08
C GLU A 117 5.69 14.73 -1.05
N SER A 118 5.86 14.45 -2.33
CA SER A 118 4.85 14.80 -3.33
C SER A 118 3.73 13.74 -3.45
N LEU A 119 3.92 12.57 -2.83
CA LEU A 119 2.89 11.51 -2.79
C LEU A 119 2.03 11.68 -1.53
N ASN A 120 0.75 11.33 -1.64
CA ASN A 120 -0.25 11.53 -0.57
C ASN A 120 -0.98 10.25 -0.16
N VAL A 121 -0.87 9.17 -0.94
CA VAL A 121 -1.55 7.90 -0.68
C VAL A 121 -0.70 6.68 -1.03
N CYS A 122 0.42 6.86 -1.73
CA CYS A 122 1.31 5.77 -2.13
C CYS A 122 2.75 6.01 -1.65
N GLU A 123 2.98 6.96 -0.73
CA GLU A 123 4.32 7.30 -0.27
C GLU A 123 5.01 6.13 0.43
N GLU A 124 4.26 5.33 1.18
CA GLU A 124 4.81 4.14 1.82
C GLU A 124 5.12 3.03 0.81
N ALA A 125 4.24 2.84 -0.18
CA ALA A 125 4.45 1.84 -1.23
C ALA A 125 5.72 2.15 -2.02
N ASP A 126 5.95 3.43 -2.37
CA ASP A 126 7.16 3.87 -3.07
C ASP A 126 8.41 3.47 -2.27
N VAL A 127 8.45 3.77 -0.98
CA VAL A 127 9.60 3.43 -0.12
C VAL A 127 9.79 1.91 -0.06
N PHE A 128 8.72 1.16 0.16
CA PHE A 128 8.82 -0.30 0.29
C PHE A 128 9.33 -0.95 -1.00
N TYR A 129 8.87 -0.48 -2.17
CA TYR A 129 9.33 -0.98 -3.47
C TYR A 129 10.82 -0.69 -3.67
N ARG A 130 11.28 0.52 -3.33
CA ARG A 130 12.69 0.89 -3.48
C ARG A 130 13.58 0.07 -2.54
N ILE A 131 13.15 -0.18 -1.31
CA ILE A 131 13.89 -1.07 -0.39
C ILE A 131 13.93 -2.50 -0.96
N ALA A 132 12.76 -3.04 -1.38
CA ALA A 132 12.68 -4.41 -1.88
C ALA A 132 13.53 -4.64 -3.14
N LYS A 133 13.92 -3.56 -3.85
CA LYS A 133 14.75 -3.65 -5.06
C LYS A 133 16.18 -4.10 -4.73
N THR A 134 16.68 -3.77 -3.53
CA THR A 134 18.10 -3.99 -3.17
C THR A 134 18.30 -4.70 -1.84
N TRP A 135 17.25 -4.79 -1.00
CA TRP A 135 17.30 -5.43 0.31
C TRP A 135 16.31 -6.58 0.38
N GLU A 136 16.61 -7.56 1.21
CA GLU A 136 15.65 -8.62 1.52
C GLU A 136 14.56 -8.10 2.45
N LEU A 137 13.35 -8.67 2.29
CA LEU A 137 12.22 -8.41 3.17
C LEU A 137 11.81 -9.70 3.88
N ASP A 138 11.26 -9.54 5.10
CA ASP A 138 10.75 -10.68 5.86
C ASP A 138 9.48 -10.26 6.60
N HIS A 139 8.84 -11.19 7.27
CA HIS A 139 7.64 -10.90 8.03
C HIS A 139 7.43 -11.90 9.18
N VAL A 140 6.73 -11.43 10.21
CA VAL A 140 6.21 -12.28 11.29
C VAL A 140 4.79 -12.67 10.89
N ASP A 141 4.48 -13.97 10.88
CA ASP A 141 3.18 -14.49 10.43
C ASP A 141 2.02 -14.24 11.39
N GLU A 142 2.28 -13.51 12.48
CA GLU A 142 1.26 -13.21 13.50
C GLU A 142 0.66 -11.82 13.27
N PRO A 143 -0.65 -11.63 13.58
CA PRO A 143 -1.31 -10.32 13.45
C PRO A 143 -0.95 -9.42 14.63
N LEU A 144 0.27 -8.88 14.60
CA LEU A 144 0.82 -8.05 15.69
C LEU A 144 0.58 -6.56 15.46
N THR A 145 -0.04 -6.20 14.35
CA THR A 145 -0.50 -4.86 14.02
C THR A 145 -2.01 -4.88 13.84
N ARG A 146 -2.70 -3.88 14.38
CA ARG A 146 -4.14 -3.74 14.22
C ARG A 146 -4.42 -2.40 13.53
N TRP A 147 -4.97 -2.46 12.31
CA TRP A 147 -5.34 -1.29 11.52
C TRP A 147 -6.80 -0.95 11.76
N ARG A 148 -7.03 0.26 12.25
CA ARG A 148 -8.38 0.71 12.59
C ARG A 148 -9.11 1.22 11.34
N VAL A 149 -10.22 0.57 11.01
CA VAL A 149 -11.08 0.97 9.89
C VAL A 149 -12.20 1.88 10.42
N HIS A 150 -12.26 3.08 9.86
CA HIS A 150 -13.31 4.06 10.18
C HIS A 150 -13.62 4.91 8.94
N GLY A 151 -14.69 5.68 8.99
CA GLY A 151 -15.20 6.41 7.82
C GLY A 151 -14.29 7.50 7.26
N VAL A 152 -13.24 7.90 8.00
CA VAL A 152 -12.36 8.99 7.58
C VAL A 152 -10.93 8.52 7.24
N ASN A 153 -10.67 7.21 7.13
CA ASN A 153 -9.35 6.74 6.69
C ASN A 153 -8.96 7.40 5.35
N THR A 154 -7.72 7.87 5.28
CA THR A 154 -7.17 8.54 4.09
C THR A 154 -7.29 7.65 2.84
N THR A 155 -7.03 6.36 2.98
CA THR A 155 -7.14 5.37 1.91
C THR A 155 -8.49 5.42 1.19
N PHE A 156 -9.59 5.62 1.93
CA PHE A 156 -10.93 5.67 1.31
C PHE A 156 -11.27 7.06 0.79
N ARG A 157 -10.91 8.09 1.55
CA ARG A 157 -11.23 9.50 1.19
C ARG A 157 -10.46 9.94 -0.05
N LYS A 158 -9.22 9.51 -0.20
CA LYS A 158 -8.35 9.92 -1.32
C LYS A 158 -8.22 8.84 -2.40
N PHE A 159 -9.16 7.90 -2.48
CA PHE A 159 -9.08 6.77 -3.42
C PHE A 159 -8.76 7.22 -4.86
N GLY A 160 -9.31 8.36 -5.30
CA GLY A 160 -9.07 8.88 -6.65
C GLY A 160 -7.62 9.19 -6.98
N GLN A 161 -6.76 9.41 -5.96
CA GLN A 161 -5.35 9.75 -6.18
C GLN A 161 -4.47 8.54 -6.45
N PHE A 162 -4.91 7.32 -6.07
CA PHE A 162 -4.09 6.12 -6.22
C PHE A 162 -3.64 5.86 -7.66
N ALA A 163 -4.51 6.12 -8.64
CA ALA A 163 -4.20 5.89 -10.05
C ALA A 163 -3.03 6.75 -10.50
N ASP A 164 -3.12 8.05 -10.25
CA ASP A 164 -2.11 9.00 -10.69
C ASP A 164 -0.78 8.76 -9.97
N GLU A 165 -0.83 8.47 -8.65
CA GLU A 165 0.38 8.19 -7.88
C GLU A 165 1.03 6.85 -8.26
N THR A 166 0.23 5.83 -8.61
CA THR A 166 0.77 4.57 -9.17
C THR A 166 1.59 4.83 -10.43
N LEU A 167 1.08 5.69 -11.33
CA LEU A 167 1.81 6.03 -12.55
C LEU A 167 3.05 6.89 -12.26
N ARG A 168 2.97 7.79 -11.28
CA ARG A 168 4.13 8.60 -10.86
C ARG A 168 5.24 7.70 -10.28
N ILE A 169 4.87 6.69 -9.48
CA ILE A 169 5.85 5.70 -8.98
C ILE A 169 6.48 4.93 -10.15
N LEU A 170 5.67 4.51 -11.12
CA LEU A 170 6.20 3.83 -12.31
C LEU A 170 7.21 4.72 -13.05
N ASP A 171 6.89 6.00 -13.27
CA ASP A 171 7.80 6.93 -13.92
C ASP A 171 9.06 7.21 -13.09
N LYS A 172 8.93 7.24 -11.77
CA LYS A 172 10.08 7.36 -10.85
C LYS A 172 11.00 6.15 -11.00
N HIS A 173 10.44 4.93 -11.05
CA HIS A 173 11.23 3.71 -11.23
C HIS A 173 11.95 3.70 -12.58
N ARG A 174 11.33 4.19 -13.65
CA ARG A 174 11.98 4.34 -14.97
C ARG A 174 13.20 5.25 -14.89
N LYS A 175 13.12 6.33 -14.11
CA LYS A 175 14.22 7.28 -13.92
C LYS A 175 15.34 6.69 -13.05
N LEU A 176 14.95 5.99 -11.97
CA LEU A 176 15.91 5.40 -11.02
C LEU A 176 16.63 4.16 -11.59
N TYR A 177 15.97 3.40 -12.45
CA TYR A 177 16.47 2.11 -12.92
C TYR A 177 16.48 2.06 -14.46
N PRO A 178 17.58 2.49 -15.10
CA PRO A 178 17.67 2.46 -16.57
C PRO A 178 17.35 1.06 -17.12
N GLY A 179 16.49 1.01 -18.12
CA GLY A 179 16.03 -0.27 -18.69
C GLY A 179 14.84 -0.89 -17.99
N TYR A 180 14.22 -0.20 -17.04
CA TYR A 180 13.11 -0.74 -16.24
C TYR A 180 12.01 -1.41 -17.09
N ASP A 181 11.59 -0.76 -18.17
CA ASP A 181 10.51 -1.31 -19.01
C ASP A 181 10.92 -2.60 -19.73
N ARG A 182 12.21 -2.73 -20.09
CA ARG A 182 12.75 -3.95 -20.70
C ARG A 182 12.84 -5.09 -19.69
N ASP A 183 13.29 -4.75 -18.46
CA ASP A 183 13.57 -5.74 -17.41
C ASP A 183 12.31 -6.17 -16.66
N TYR A 184 11.27 -5.34 -16.65
CA TYR A 184 10.02 -5.57 -15.92
C TYR A 184 8.78 -5.25 -16.76
N PRO A 185 8.67 -5.76 -18.00
CA PRO A 185 7.50 -5.41 -18.85
C PRO A 185 6.18 -5.87 -18.26
N ASP A 186 6.18 -6.98 -17.50
CA ASP A 186 5.00 -7.49 -16.81
C ASP A 186 4.55 -6.54 -15.69
N LEU A 187 5.50 -5.99 -14.90
CA LEU A 187 5.17 -5.03 -13.84
C LEU A 187 4.61 -3.74 -14.43
N VAL A 188 5.21 -3.26 -15.53
CA VAL A 188 4.69 -2.08 -16.25
C VAL A 188 3.22 -2.34 -16.65
N GLY A 189 2.96 -3.50 -17.24
CA GLY A 189 1.59 -3.88 -17.65
C GLY A 189 0.63 -3.98 -16.47
N ILE A 190 1.09 -4.57 -15.36
CA ILE A 190 0.28 -4.72 -14.14
C ILE A 190 -0.07 -3.35 -13.56
N LEU A 191 0.94 -2.47 -13.39
CA LEU A 191 0.74 -1.16 -12.78
C LEU A 191 -0.12 -0.24 -13.66
N THR A 192 0.12 -0.24 -14.96
CA THR A 192 -0.69 0.56 -15.90
C THR A 192 -2.15 0.11 -15.87
N ARG A 193 -2.38 -1.22 -15.92
CA ARG A 193 -3.73 -1.77 -15.83
C ARG A 193 -4.39 -1.46 -14.49
N ARG A 194 -3.63 -1.53 -13.38
CA ARG A 194 -4.13 -1.18 -12.04
C ARG A 194 -4.55 0.28 -12.00
N ALA A 195 -3.71 1.19 -12.49
CA ALA A 195 -4.01 2.62 -12.53
C ALA A 195 -5.25 2.91 -13.39
N ALA A 196 -5.31 2.31 -14.58
CA ALA A 196 -6.49 2.46 -15.47
C ALA A 196 -7.77 2.03 -14.76
N PHE A 197 -7.71 0.92 -14.02
CA PHE A 197 -8.88 0.45 -13.27
C PHE A 197 -9.25 1.40 -12.13
N GLN A 198 -8.27 1.84 -11.31
CA GLN A 198 -8.53 2.76 -10.20
C GLN A 198 -9.16 4.07 -10.72
N LYS A 199 -8.65 4.59 -11.83
CA LYS A 199 -9.19 5.78 -12.48
C LYS A 199 -10.61 5.54 -12.98
N ALA A 200 -10.85 4.39 -13.61
CA ALA A 200 -12.18 4.04 -14.12
C ALA A 200 -13.21 3.93 -12.98
N VAL A 201 -12.79 3.39 -11.83
CA VAL A 201 -13.66 3.33 -10.65
C VAL A 201 -14.05 4.73 -10.18
N THR A 202 -13.09 5.65 -10.14
CA THR A 202 -13.33 7.04 -9.75
C THR A 202 -14.31 7.69 -10.73
N LEU A 203 -14.03 7.60 -12.03
CA LEU A 203 -14.91 8.15 -13.07
C LEU A 203 -16.33 7.59 -12.97
N TRP A 204 -16.43 6.28 -12.76
CA TRP A 204 -17.75 5.63 -12.63
C TRP A 204 -18.53 6.16 -11.42
N ARG A 205 -17.85 6.35 -10.27
CA ARG A 205 -18.47 6.91 -9.07
C ARG A 205 -18.94 8.35 -9.27
N GLU A 206 -18.29 9.09 -10.15
CA GLU A 206 -18.63 10.46 -10.53
C GLU A 206 -19.72 10.52 -11.61
N GLY A 207 -20.25 9.39 -12.04
CA GLY A 207 -21.30 9.32 -13.07
C GLY A 207 -20.76 9.26 -14.50
N ASN A 208 -19.43 9.21 -14.68
CA ASN A 208 -18.79 9.23 -16.00
C ASN A 208 -18.53 7.80 -16.51
N GLY A 209 -19.58 6.96 -16.52
CA GLY A 209 -19.47 5.55 -16.87
C GLY A 209 -18.97 5.28 -18.29
N ALA A 210 -19.34 6.13 -19.26
CA ALA A 210 -18.87 5.97 -20.64
C ALA A 210 -17.34 6.13 -20.73
N GLU A 211 -16.79 7.10 -20.03
CA GLU A 211 -15.34 7.33 -20.00
C GLU A 211 -14.62 6.21 -19.23
N ALA A 212 -15.20 5.78 -18.10
CA ALA A 212 -14.68 4.64 -17.36
C ALA A 212 -14.57 3.39 -18.24
N ARG A 213 -15.61 3.11 -19.05
CA ARG A 213 -15.60 1.98 -19.98
C ARG A 213 -14.50 2.12 -21.04
N ARG A 214 -14.34 3.31 -21.62
CA ARG A 214 -13.28 3.56 -22.62
C ARG A 214 -11.91 3.30 -22.03
N LEU A 215 -11.69 3.71 -20.80
CA LEU A 215 -10.39 3.59 -20.13
C LEU A 215 -9.99 2.12 -19.90
N VAL A 216 -10.94 1.25 -19.54
CA VAL A 216 -10.62 -0.17 -19.30
C VAL A 216 -10.78 -1.06 -20.52
N ALA A 217 -11.32 -0.56 -21.63
CA ALA A 217 -11.54 -1.34 -22.84
C ALA A 217 -10.29 -2.09 -23.35
N PRO A 218 -9.07 -1.48 -23.33
CA PRO A 218 -7.86 -2.20 -23.75
C PRO A 218 -7.52 -3.43 -22.91
N TYR A 219 -8.12 -3.56 -21.71
CA TYR A 219 -7.75 -4.57 -20.73
C TYR A 219 -8.83 -5.65 -20.53
N VAL A 220 -9.84 -5.72 -21.38
CA VAL A 220 -10.96 -6.67 -21.23
C VAL A 220 -10.58 -8.13 -21.48
N SER A 221 -9.36 -8.40 -21.94
CA SER A 221 -8.80 -9.75 -21.93
C SER A 221 -8.71 -10.30 -20.50
N SER A 222 -8.53 -9.42 -19.49
CA SER A 222 -8.64 -9.82 -18.09
C SER A 222 -10.10 -10.09 -17.73
N PRO A 223 -10.45 -11.29 -17.23
CA PRO A 223 -11.86 -11.60 -16.87
C PRO A 223 -12.45 -10.61 -15.87
N LYS A 224 -11.64 -10.16 -14.88
CA LYS A 224 -12.10 -9.19 -13.87
C LYS A 224 -12.43 -7.85 -14.51
N LEU A 225 -11.59 -7.35 -15.41
CA LEU A 225 -11.82 -6.04 -16.05
C LEU A 225 -12.92 -6.12 -17.08
N ARG A 226 -13.09 -7.26 -17.75
CA ARG A 226 -14.23 -7.49 -18.63
C ARG A 226 -15.53 -7.45 -17.86
N LEU A 227 -15.58 -8.10 -16.69
CA LEU A 227 -16.77 -8.06 -15.84
C LEU A 227 -17.08 -6.62 -15.39
N PHE A 228 -16.08 -5.87 -14.97
CA PHE A 228 -16.25 -4.45 -14.61
C PHE A 228 -16.74 -3.64 -15.83
N TRP A 229 -16.17 -3.83 -16.97
CA TRP A 229 -16.56 -3.15 -18.22
C TRP A 229 -18.02 -3.42 -18.57
N LEU A 230 -18.47 -4.61 -18.41
CA LEU A 230 -19.89 -4.98 -18.57
C LEU A 230 -20.77 -4.38 -17.48
N UNK A 231 -20.47 -4.46 -16.41
CA UNK A 231 -21.20 -3.94 -15.26
C UNK A 231 -21.27 -2.44 -15.20
N UNK A 232 -20.52 -1.77 -15.82
CA UNK A 232 -20.51 -0.39 -15.93
C UNK A 232 -21.61 0.10 -16.88
N UNK A 233 -22.12 -0.79 -17.66
CA UNK A 233 -23.20 -0.46 -18.52
C UNK A 233 -24.58 -0.55 -17.84
N UNK A 234 -24.56 -1.30 -16.79
CA UNK A 234 -25.74 -1.36 -15.99
C UNK A 234 -25.72 -0.28 -14.94
N UNK A 235 -26.61 0.24 -14.57
CA UNK A 235 -26.66 1.35 -13.66
C UNK A 235 -26.16 1.06 -12.30
N UNK A 236 -25.76 1.76 -11.64
CA UNK A 236 -25.07 1.80 -10.39
C UNK A 236 -25.57 1.00 -9.23
N UNK A 237 -26.58 0.65 -9.10
CA UNK A 237 -27.05 -0.02 -7.92
C UNK A 237 -26.59 -1.46 -7.72
N UNK A 238 -26.35 -2.11 -8.60
CA UNK A 238 -25.86 -3.44 -8.52
C UNK A 238 -24.36 -3.56 -8.50
N UNK A 239 -23.81 -2.68 -8.65
CA UNK A 239 -22.38 -2.68 -8.73
C UNK A 239 -21.60 -2.72 -7.43
N UNK A 240 -22.12 -2.43 -6.48
CA UNK A 240 -21.43 -2.50 -5.25
C UNK A 240 -21.16 -3.91 -4.77
N UNK A 241 -21.89 -4.63 -5.10
CA UNK A 241 -21.67 -5.99 -4.84
C UNK A 241 -20.69 -6.60 -5.84
N ALA A 242 -20.74 -6.38 -6.95
CA ALA A 242 -19.80 -6.84 -7.96
C ALA A 242 -18.42 -6.24 -7.77
N PHE A 243 -18.34 -5.05 -7.26
CA PHE A 243 -17.07 -4.34 -6.94
C PHE A 243 -16.26 -5.11 -5.89
N ALA A 244 -16.89 -5.60 -4.88
CA ALA A 244 -16.21 -6.38 -3.83
C ALA A 244 -15.70 -7.74 -4.35
N ALA A 245 -16.42 -8.32 -5.31
CA ALA A 245 -16.05 -9.61 -5.90
C ALA A 245 -14.91 -9.49 -6.93
N VAL A 246 -14.83 -8.37 -7.64
CA VAL A 246 -13.82 -8.14 -8.70
C VAL A 246 -12.48 -7.73 -8.09
N PHE A 247 -12.50 -7.07 -6.93
CA PHE A 247 -11.31 -6.70 -6.17
C PHE A 247 -11.25 -7.56 -4.91
N GLN A 248 -10.24 -8.39 -4.86
CA GLN A 248 -9.71 -8.89 -3.60
C GLN A 248 -8.98 -7.75 -2.84
N ALA A 249 -9.65 -6.61 -2.70
CA ALA A 249 -9.57 -5.94 -1.42
C ALA A 249 -10.24 -6.90 -0.44
N PRO A 250 -9.64 -7.21 0.71
CA PRO A 250 -10.31 -8.05 1.71
C PRO A 250 -11.74 -7.52 1.87
N ARG A 251 -12.71 -8.36 2.16
CA ARG A 251 -14.18 -8.15 2.22
C ARG A 251 -14.64 -6.77 2.71
N PHE A 252 -13.96 -5.71 2.22
CA PHE A 252 -14.08 -4.31 2.68
C PHE A 252 -15.40 -3.65 2.32
N SER A 253 -16.01 -4.05 1.19
CA SER A 253 -17.06 -3.20 0.63
C SER A 253 -18.43 -3.39 1.27
N ALA A 254 -18.69 -4.54 1.88
CA ALA A 254 -20.00 -4.79 2.52
C ALA A 254 -20.05 -4.27 3.95
N GLN A 255 -18.89 -4.18 4.62
CA GLN A 255 -18.84 -3.82 6.05
C GLN A 255 -18.66 -2.32 6.28
N ILE A 256 -18.11 -1.58 5.30
CA ILE A 256 -17.93 -0.13 5.43
C ILE A 256 -19.26 0.64 5.36
N ARG A 257 -20.29 0.09 4.67
CA ARG A 257 -21.58 0.78 4.57
C ARG A 257 -22.33 0.84 5.90
N ASN A 258 -21.93 0.03 6.87
CA ASN A 258 -22.63 -0.08 8.16
C ASN A 258 -21.73 0.29 9.34
N ALA A 259 -20.50 0.83 9.13
CA ALA A 259 -19.60 1.36 10.15
C ALA A 259 -19.74 2.89 10.23
#